data_a1679b72dd3d2e23e6ce3495aaa98281
#
_entry.id   a1679b72dd3d2e23e6ce3495aaa98281
#
_cell.length_a   1.000
_cell.length_b   1.000
_cell.length_c   1.000
_cell.angle_alpha   90.00
_cell.angle_beta   90.00
_cell.angle_gamma   90.00
#
_symmetry.space_group_name_H-M   'P 1'
#
loop_
_entity.id
_entity.type
_entity.pdbx_description
1 polymer ?
#
loop_
_entity_poly.entity_id
_entity_poly.type
_entity_poly.pdbx_seq_one_letter_code
_entity_poly.pdbx_strand_id
1 'polypeptide(L)'
;LFLSKKRISKRMNWVLMSSGWDTSFLLSMLTKLASPKNITCVIGRVTYSKSTGACNIFEIDKAKKIAKYYGLKLIIRNIDWTSKKFFKDHYKYDDLSFSNGIYSLLSYNFYSLYKYIFKNSKKEDSIFNGDFSDGVHNFGFSQTAGILDFEDKNFREYFDKMSTYLYG
;
A
#
# COMPACT_ATOMS: atom_id res chain seq x y z
N LEU A 1 18.40 2.09 3.35
CA LEU A 1 17.53 2.35 2.19
C LEU A 1 18.22 3.34 1.29
N PHE A 2 19.04 2.82 0.35
CA PHE A 2 19.61 3.65 -0.69
C PHE A 2 18.55 3.85 -1.78
N LEU A 3 17.74 4.90 -1.65
CA LEU A 3 17.12 5.49 -2.82
C LEU A 3 18.27 6.06 -3.66
N SER A 4 18.77 5.22 -4.57
CA SER A 4 19.76 5.69 -5.53
C SER A 4 19.10 6.86 -6.27
N LYS A 5 19.75 8.03 -6.25
CA LYS A 5 19.31 9.20 -7.05
C LYS A 5 19.03 8.84 -8.51
N LYS A 6 19.67 7.77 -9.02
CA LYS A 6 19.46 7.21 -10.35
C LYS A 6 18.05 6.62 -10.58
N ARG A 7 17.32 6.25 -9.52
CA ARG A 7 15.97 5.67 -9.62
C ARG A 7 14.84 6.69 -9.48
N ILE A 8 15.16 7.92 -9.12
CA ILE A 8 14.17 8.99 -8.98
C ILE A 8 13.94 9.62 -10.33
N SER A 9 12.71 9.57 -10.80
CA SER A 9 12.32 10.22 -12.04
C SER A 9 12.31 11.74 -11.88
N LYS A 10 12.85 12.43 -12.89
CA LYS A 10 12.71 13.89 -13.01
C LYS A 10 11.29 14.31 -13.39
N ARG A 11 10.49 13.39 -13.97
CA ARG A 11 9.13 13.67 -14.43
C ARG A 11 8.09 13.35 -13.33
N MET A 12 7.93 12.09 -12.96
CA MET A 12 6.93 11.68 -11.98
C MET A 12 7.40 10.46 -11.20
N ASN A 13 7.16 10.49 -9.90
CA ASN A 13 7.41 9.41 -8.97
C ASN A 13 6.08 8.98 -8.36
N TRP A 14 5.60 7.81 -8.73
CA TRP A 14 4.38 7.23 -8.22
C TRP A 14 4.68 6.47 -6.94
N VAL A 15 3.88 6.66 -5.91
CA VAL A 15 4.04 5.97 -4.64
C VAL A 15 2.76 5.22 -4.31
N LEU A 16 2.85 3.90 -4.18
CA LEU A 16 1.79 3.11 -3.55
C LEU A 16 1.80 3.43 -2.07
N MET A 17 0.77 4.14 -1.65
CA MET A 17 0.70 4.71 -0.31
C MET A 17 -0.10 3.80 0.61
N SER A 18 0.47 3.54 1.77
CA SER A 18 -0.24 3.11 2.96
C SER A 18 -0.05 4.17 4.05
N SER A 19 -0.74 4.04 5.17
CA SER A 19 -0.50 4.90 6.34
C SER A 19 0.58 4.33 7.27
N GLY A 20 1.24 3.25 6.86
CA GLY A 20 2.29 2.56 7.61
C GLY A 20 3.61 3.33 7.69
N TRP A 21 4.49 2.89 8.58
CA TRP A 21 5.80 3.48 8.83
C TRP A 21 6.69 3.47 7.60
N ASP A 22 6.73 2.33 6.89
CA ASP A 22 7.62 2.14 5.73
C ASP A 22 7.32 3.11 4.60
N THR A 23 6.03 3.26 4.28
CA THR A 23 5.62 4.21 3.25
C THR A 23 5.84 5.65 3.70
N SER A 24 5.61 5.96 4.99
CA SER A 24 5.86 7.29 5.54
C SER A 24 7.34 7.64 5.51
N PHE A 25 8.22 6.69 5.85
CA PHE A 25 9.65 6.85 5.76
C PHE A 25 10.11 7.03 4.30
N LEU A 26 9.62 6.19 3.40
CA LEU A 26 9.88 6.31 1.96
C LEU A 26 9.51 7.70 1.44
N LEU A 27 8.33 8.22 1.80
CA LEU A 27 7.88 9.56 1.43
C LEU A 27 8.77 10.65 2.00
N SER A 28 9.18 10.53 3.27
CA SER A 28 10.07 11.51 3.90
C SER A 28 11.42 11.61 3.19
N MET A 29 11.94 10.48 2.70
CA MET A 29 13.18 10.45 1.91
C MET A 29 12.97 10.97 0.50
N LEU A 30 11.86 10.58 -0.14
CA LEU A 30 11.57 10.97 -1.52
C LEU A 30 11.33 12.48 -1.66
N THR A 31 10.65 13.10 -0.70
CA THR A 31 10.40 14.56 -0.67
C THR A 31 11.66 15.39 -0.44
N LYS A 32 12.73 14.81 0.09
CA LYS A 32 14.05 15.47 0.16
C LYS A 32 14.82 15.41 -1.16
N LEU A 33 14.49 14.46 -2.04
CA LEU A 33 15.25 14.16 -3.25
C LEU A 33 14.52 14.56 -4.53
N ALA A 34 13.20 14.70 -4.49
CA ALA A 34 12.35 15.09 -5.61
C ALA A 34 11.40 16.22 -5.21
N SER A 35 11.04 17.07 -6.16
CA SER A 35 10.03 18.11 -5.93
C SER A 35 8.67 17.46 -5.59
N PRO A 36 7.90 17.98 -4.62
CA PRO A 36 6.55 17.51 -4.32
C PRO A 36 5.62 17.45 -5.54
N LYS A 37 5.81 18.35 -6.50
CA LYS A 37 5.05 18.38 -7.78
C LYS A 37 5.29 17.14 -8.64
N ASN A 38 6.44 16.48 -8.47
CA ASN A 38 6.84 15.28 -9.19
C ASN A 38 6.59 14.00 -8.40
N ILE A 39 5.77 14.06 -7.35
CA ILE A 39 5.39 12.92 -6.53
C ILE A 39 3.87 12.81 -6.53
N THR A 40 3.35 11.63 -6.87
CA THR A 40 1.92 11.32 -6.80
C THR A 40 1.72 10.04 -5.99
N CYS A 41 0.98 10.15 -4.90
CA CYS A 41 0.60 9.02 -4.06
C CYS A 41 -0.71 8.40 -4.56
N VAL A 42 -0.81 7.08 -4.52
CA VAL A 42 -2.01 6.33 -4.90
C VAL A 42 -2.35 5.36 -3.77
N ILE A 43 -3.58 5.42 -3.28
CA ILE A 43 -4.10 4.50 -2.24
C ILE A 43 -5.44 3.92 -2.65
N GLY A 44 -5.71 2.67 -2.24
CA GLY A 44 -6.98 2.01 -2.42
C GLY A 44 -7.95 2.31 -1.29
N ARG A 45 -9.19 2.70 -1.61
CA ARG A 45 -10.32 2.66 -0.68
C ARG A 45 -11.07 1.38 -0.95
N VAL A 46 -10.96 0.43 -0.03
CA VAL A 46 -11.43 -0.95 -0.24
C VAL A 46 -12.78 -1.16 0.44
N THR A 47 -13.72 -1.74 -0.31
CA THR A 47 -15.03 -2.15 0.19
C THR A 47 -15.24 -3.63 -0.11
N TYR A 48 -15.28 -4.46 0.94
CA TYR A 48 -15.52 -5.90 0.80
C TYR A 48 -17.01 -6.26 0.92
N SER A 49 -17.78 -5.44 1.65
CA SER A 49 -19.21 -5.66 1.86
C SER A 49 -19.96 -4.34 1.83
N LYS A 50 -21.20 -4.37 1.31
CA LYS A 50 -22.08 -3.20 1.31
C LYS A 50 -22.52 -2.80 2.72
N SER A 51 -22.67 -3.77 3.62
CA SER A 51 -23.12 -3.53 4.99
C SER A 51 -22.08 -2.81 5.85
N THR A 52 -20.79 -3.09 5.64
CA THR A 52 -19.69 -2.49 6.40
C THR A 52 -19.09 -1.25 5.73
N GLY A 53 -19.37 -1.06 4.45
CA GLY A 53 -18.78 0.03 3.69
C GLY A 53 -17.28 -0.15 3.46
N ALA A 54 -16.53 0.95 3.39
CA ALA A 54 -15.08 0.90 3.20
C ALA A 54 -14.39 0.48 4.50
N CYS A 55 -13.53 -0.55 4.44
CA CYS A 55 -12.87 -1.13 5.60
C CYS A 55 -11.64 -0.33 6.08
N ASN A 56 -11.05 0.50 5.23
CA ASN A 56 -9.80 1.19 5.52
C ASN A 56 -9.93 2.73 5.57
N ILE A 57 -11.01 3.24 6.12
CA ILE A 57 -11.27 4.69 6.22
C ILE A 57 -10.18 5.38 7.05
N PHE A 58 -9.76 4.77 8.14
CA PHE A 58 -8.72 5.31 9.02
C PHE A 58 -7.37 5.46 8.30
N GLU A 59 -7.01 4.47 7.51
CA GLU A 59 -5.82 4.49 6.68
C GLU A 59 -5.89 5.61 5.64
N ILE A 60 -7.04 5.77 4.99
CA ILE A 60 -7.28 6.85 4.03
C ILE A 60 -7.12 8.23 4.68
N ASP A 61 -7.65 8.42 5.88
CA ASP A 61 -7.57 9.72 6.56
C ASP A 61 -6.15 10.02 7.03
N LYS A 62 -5.39 9.04 7.51
CA LYS A 62 -3.97 9.19 7.78
C LYS A 62 -3.20 9.55 6.49
N ALA A 63 -3.47 8.82 5.39
CA ALA A 63 -2.85 9.09 4.10
C ALA A 63 -3.11 10.53 3.61
N LYS A 64 -4.33 11.04 3.77
CA LYS A 64 -4.67 12.44 3.47
C LYS A 64 -3.84 13.43 4.30
N LYS A 65 -3.69 13.16 5.61
CA LYS A 65 -2.90 14.01 6.51
C LYS A 65 -1.44 14.03 6.10
N ILE A 66 -0.85 12.87 5.81
CA ILE A 66 0.54 12.73 5.35
C ILE A 66 0.74 13.46 4.00
N ALA A 67 -0.13 13.22 3.04
CA ALA A 67 -0.04 13.86 1.73
C ALA A 67 -0.17 15.39 1.84
N LYS A 68 -1.07 15.89 2.68
CA LYS A 68 -1.21 17.32 2.98
C LYS A 68 0.05 17.90 3.61
N TYR A 69 0.64 17.20 4.59
CA TYR A 69 1.85 17.64 5.28
C TYR A 69 3.03 17.85 4.32
N TYR A 70 3.22 16.93 3.37
CA TYR A 70 4.28 17.02 2.38
C TYR A 70 3.90 17.80 1.10
N GLY A 71 2.68 18.31 0.99
CA GLY A 71 2.19 19.00 -0.21
C GLY A 71 2.09 18.09 -1.45
N LEU A 72 1.76 16.82 -1.26
CA LEU A 72 1.72 15.80 -2.32
C LEU A 72 0.32 15.63 -2.91
N LYS A 73 0.28 15.26 -4.18
CA LYS A 73 -0.95 14.80 -4.82
C LYS A 73 -1.31 13.41 -4.32
N LEU A 74 -2.52 13.24 -3.78
CA LEU A 74 -3.08 11.95 -3.37
C LEU A 74 -4.25 11.56 -4.26
N ILE A 75 -4.19 10.36 -4.81
CA ILE A 75 -5.26 9.75 -5.61
C ILE A 75 -5.82 8.59 -4.82
N ILE A 76 -7.11 8.64 -4.51
CA ILE A 76 -7.83 7.58 -3.83
C ILE A 76 -8.62 6.79 -4.88
N ARG A 77 -8.31 5.50 -5.02
CA ARG A 77 -8.97 4.59 -5.96
C ARG A 77 -9.99 3.73 -5.22
N ASN A 78 -11.25 3.81 -5.63
CA ASN A 78 -12.26 2.90 -5.08
C ASN A 78 -12.07 1.50 -5.65
N ILE A 79 -11.93 0.53 -4.76
CA ILE A 79 -11.82 -0.90 -5.04
C ILE A 79 -13.02 -1.55 -4.35
N ASP A 80 -14.09 -1.73 -5.10
CA ASP A 80 -15.37 -2.23 -4.59
C ASP A 80 -15.58 -3.68 -5.05
N TRP A 81 -15.35 -4.62 -4.12
CA TRP A 81 -15.51 -6.04 -4.32
C TRP A 81 -16.97 -6.48 -4.49
N THR A 82 -17.93 -5.60 -4.20
CA THR A 82 -19.36 -5.88 -4.37
C THR A 82 -19.88 -5.47 -5.75
N SER A 83 -19.05 -4.82 -6.56
CA SER A 83 -19.46 -4.27 -7.85
C SER A 83 -19.40 -5.31 -8.98
N LYS A 84 -20.30 -5.20 -9.96
CA LYS A 84 -20.25 -6.01 -11.21
C LYS A 84 -18.92 -5.84 -11.94
N LYS A 85 -18.31 -4.67 -11.84
CA LYS A 85 -17.01 -4.38 -12.44
C LYS A 85 -15.89 -5.19 -11.79
N PHE A 86 -15.92 -5.34 -10.47
CA PHE A 86 -14.96 -6.17 -9.74
C PHE A 86 -14.97 -7.60 -10.31
N PHE A 87 -16.13 -8.24 -10.38
CA PHE A 87 -16.21 -9.61 -10.87
C PHE A 87 -15.63 -9.76 -12.28
N LYS A 88 -15.95 -8.85 -13.19
CA LYS A 88 -15.40 -8.87 -14.56
C LYS A 88 -13.87 -8.70 -14.60
N ASP A 89 -13.34 -7.82 -13.79
CA ASP A 89 -11.90 -7.56 -13.73
C ASP A 89 -11.17 -8.67 -12.94
N HIS A 90 -11.83 -9.30 -11.96
CA HIS A 90 -11.26 -10.35 -11.12
C HIS A 90 -11.01 -11.62 -11.90
N TYR A 91 -11.91 -12.06 -12.75
CA TYR A 91 -11.67 -13.22 -13.61
C TYR A 91 -10.40 -13.08 -14.46
N LYS A 92 -10.19 -11.89 -15.04
CA LYS A 92 -8.97 -11.61 -15.81
C LYS A 92 -7.70 -11.58 -14.94
N TYR A 93 -7.86 -11.14 -13.70
CA TYR A 93 -6.78 -11.15 -12.74
C TYR A 93 -6.44 -12.58 -12.31
N ASP A 94 -7.44 -13.43 -12.09
CA ASP A 94 -7.24 -14.82 -11.70
C ASP A 94 -6.44 -15.57 -12.77
N ASP A 95 -6.82 -15.46 -14.04
CA ASP A 95 -6.06 -16.06 -15.13
C ASP A 95 -4.59 -15.60 -15.13
N LEU A 96 -4.35 -14.32 -14.94
CA LEU A 96 -3.00 -13.76 -14.87
C LEU A 96 -2.25 -14.23 -13.63
N SER A 97 -2.89 -14.27 -12.46
CA SER A 97 -2.25 -14.64 -11.21
C SER A 97 -1.92 -16.13 -11.16
N PHE A 98 -2.83 -16.98 -11.56
CA PHE A 98 -2.61 -18.43 -11.62
C PHE A 98 -1.51 -18.81 -12.60
N SER A 99 -1.47 -18.20 -13.78
CA SER A 99 -0.40 -18.44 -14.76
C SER A 99 0.98 -17.98 -14.29
N ASN A 100 1.04 -17.10 -13.28
CA ASN A 100 2.29 -16.61 -12.67
C ASN A 100 2.53 -17.16 -11.26
N GLY A 101 1.78 -18.13 -10.78
CA GLY A 101 1.97 -18.75 -9.47
C GLY A 101 1.60 -17.86 -8.29
N ILE A 102 0.74 -16.87 -8.49
CA ILE A 102 0.26 -15.94 -7.44
C ILE A 102 -1.10 -16.41 -6.94
N TYR A 103 -1.20 -16.81 -5.67
CA TYR A 103 -2.42 -17.39 -5.09
C TYR A 103 -2.99 -16.56 -3.94
N SER A 104 -3.00 -15.24 -4.06
CA SER A 104 -3.54 -14.36 -3.02
C SER A 104 -4.67 -13.50 -3.54
N LEU A 105 -5.86 -13.63 -2.96
CA LEU A 105 -7.00 -12.77 -3.28
C LEU A 105 -6.71 -11.29 -2.99
N LEU A 106 -5.96 -10.99 -1.93
CA LEU A 106 -5.63 -9.61 -1.55
C LEU A 106 -4.73 -8.92 -2.58
N SER A 107 -3.97 -9.66 -3.36
CA SER A 107 -3.12 -9.11 -4.41
C SER A 107 -3.93 -8.44 -5.54
N TYR A 108 -5.24 -8.72 -5.66
CA TYR A 108 -6.11 -7.96 -6.56
C TYR A 108 -6.14 -6.46 -6.24
N ASN A 109 -6.08 -6.08 -4.96
CA ASN A 109 -6.05 -4.67 -4.58
C ASN A 109 -4.81 -3.99 -5.17
N PHE A 110 -3.65 -4.60 -5.03
CA PHE A 110 -2.40 -4.13 -5.64
C PHE A 110 -2.48 -4.11 -7.16
N TYR A 111 -2.98 -5.17 -7.78
CA TYR A 111 -3.20 -5.22 -9.23
C TYR A 111 -4.04 -4.04 -9.72
N SER A 112 -5.14 -3.72 -9.03
CA SER A 112 -6.01 -2.60 -9.38
C SER A 112 -5.27 -1.25 -9.31
N LEU A 113 -4.41 -1.06 -8.30
CA LEU A 113 -3.61 0.15 -8.14
C LEU A 113 -2.51 0.24 -9.20
N TYR A 114 -1.76 -0.83 -9.42
CA TYR A 114 -0.73 -0.89 -10.46
C TYR A 114 -1.32 -0.67 -11.85
N LYS A 115 -2.46 -1.32 -12.16
CA LYS A 115 -3.18 -1.09 -13.43
C LYS A 115 -3.52 0.38 -13.66
N TYR A 116 -3.93 1.07 -12.59
CA TYR A 116 -4.18 2.51 -12.67
C TYR A 116 -2.89 3.30 -12.91
N ILE A 117 -1.83 3.00 -12.16
CA ILE A 117 -0.54 3.68 -12.30
C ILE A 117 0.01 3.48 -13.72
N PHE A 118 0.08 2.23 -14.20
CA PHE A 118 0.59 1.94 -15.55
C PHE A 118 -0.20 2.63 -16.65
N LYS A 119 -1.53 2.74 -16.51
CA LYS A 119 -2.35 3.48 -17.48
C LYS A 119 -2.02 4.98 -17.53
N ASN A 120 -1.55 5.56 -16.44
CA ASN A 120 -1.30 7.00 -16.30
C ASN A 120 0.18 7.38 -16.26
N SER A 121 1.07 6.40 -16.16
CA SER A 121 2.52 6.61 -16.15
C SER A 121 3.10 6.62 -17.55
N LYS A 122 4.32 7.14 -17.66
CA LYS A 122 5.18 7.08 -18.86
C LYS A 122 6.43 6.27 -18.54
N LYS A 123 7.18 5.90 -19.58
CA LYS A 123 8.39 5.07 -19.48
C LYS A 123 9.43 5.64 -18.51
N GLU A 124 9.50 6.98 -18.43
CA GLU A 124 10.46 7.69 -17.58
C GLU A 124 10.03 7.81 -16.13
N ASP A 125 8.81 7.39 -15.79
CA ASP A 125 8.32 7.46 -14.41
C ASP A 125 8.89 6.35 -13.56
N SER A 126 9.03 6.65 -12.27
CA SER A 126 9.38 5.65 -11.26
C SER A 126 8.18 5.30 -10.41
N ILE A 127 8.13 4.05 -9.97
CA ILE A 127 7.09 3.55 -9.06
C ILE A 127 7.80 3.06 -7.80
N PHE A 128 7.32 3.51 -6.66
CA PHE A 128 7.83 3.16 -5.34
C PHE A 128 6.77 2.46 -4.52
N ASN A 129 7.18 1.44 -3.80
CA ASN A 129 6.34 0.67 -2.90
C ASN A 129 7.11 0.41 -1.60
N GLY A 130 6.44 0.47 -0.45
CA GLY A 130 6.99 0.16 0.86
C GLY A 130 6.91 -1.32 1.23
N ASP A 131 6.34 -2.17 0.36
CA ASP A 131 6.25 -3.61 0.61
C ASP A 131 7.64 -4.25 0.71
N PHE A 132 7.72 -5.36 1.43
CA PHE A 132 8.96 -6.09 1.74
C PHE A 132 9.92 -5.40 2.72
N SER A 133 9.59 -4.22 3.23
CA SER A 133 10.43 -3.56 4.23
C SER A 133 10.57 -4.42 5.49
N ASP A 134 9.48 -5.00 5.97
CA ASP A 134 9.48 -5.93 7.10
C ASP A 134 10.35 -7.15 6.85
N GLY A 135 10.30 -7.73 5.65
CA GLY A 135 11.13 -8.89 5.29
C GLY A 135 12.63 -8.57 5.25
N VAL A 136 13.00 -7.34 4.89
CA VAL A 136 14.40 -6.92 4.78
C VAL A 136 14.96 -6.41 6.11
N HIS A 137 14.17 -5.64 6.87
CA HIS A 137 14.65 -4.96 8.08
C HIS A 137 14.36 -5.74 9.36
N ASN A 138 13.28 -6.52 9.40
CA ASN A 138 12.85 -7.28 10.58
C ASN A 138 12.93 -8.80 10.38
N PHE A 139 13.60 -9.26 9.33
CA PHE A 139 13.71 -10.69 8.98
C PHE A 139 12.35 -11.42 8.88
N GLY A 140 11.27 -10.70 8.61
CA GLY A 140 9.92 -11.26 8.55
C GLY A 140 9.32 -11.66 9.90
N PHE A 141 10.01 -11.37 11.01
CA PHE A 141 9.62 -11.87 12.35
C PHE A 141 8.72 -10.94 13.13
N SER A 142 8.56 -9.68 12.74
CA SER A 142 8.01 -8.65 13.61
C SER A 142 6.58 -8.91 14.09
N GLN A 143 5.78 -9.63 13.31
CA GLN A 143 4.37 -9.84 13.65
C GLN A 143 4.03 -11.28 14.00
N THR A 144 4.64 -12.24 13.33
CA THR A 144 4.29 -13.66 13.49
C THR A 144 4.96 -14.28 14.72
N ALA A 145 6.20 -13.90 15.03
CA ALA A 145 6.93 -14.45 16.18
C ALA A 145 6.28 -14.08 17.52
N GLY A 146 5.80 -12.85 17.67
CA GLY A 146 5.11 -12.41 18.87
C GLY A 146 3.73 -13.09 19.07
N ILE A 147 3.07 -13.50 17.98
CA ILE A 147 1.80 -14.23 18.05
C ILE A 147 2.04 -15.68 18.46
N LEU A 148 3.18 -16.25 18.13
CA LEU A 148 3.52 -17.64 18.45
C LEU A 148 4.03 -17.82 19.89
N ASP A 149 4.47 -16.74 20.54
CA ASP A 149 4.92 -16.76 21.93
C ASP A 149 3.73 -16.56 22.88
N PHE A 150 2.91 -17.60 23.03
CA PHE A 150 1.71 -17.61 23.87
C PHE A 150 2.00 -17.52 25.37
N GLU A 151 3.23 -17.64 25.80
CA GLU A 151 3.63 -17.51 27.21
C GLU A 151 3.90 -16.05 27.60
N ASP A 152 3.99 -15.15 26.65
CA ASP A 152 4.22 -13.74 26.93
C ASP A 152 2.99 -13.11 27.58
N LYS A 153 3.18 -12.61 28.82
CA LYS A 153 2.15 -11.87 29.56
C LYS A 153 1.70 -10.58 28.84
N ASN A 154 2.46 -10.13 27.86
CA ASN A 154 2.16 -8.96 27.03
C ASN A 154 1.39 -9.29 25.75
N PHE A 155 0.91 -10.51 25.59
CA PHE A 155 0.16 -10.94 24.40
C PHE A 155 -1.03 -10.01 24.09
N ARG A 156 -1.75 -9.55 25.12
CA ARG A 156 -2.85 -8.58 24.94
C ARG A 156 -2.36 -7.28 24.35
N GLU A 157 -1.29 -6.72 24.88
CA GLU A 157 -0.71 -5.48 24.37
C GLU A 157 -0.23 -5.64 22.92
N TYR A 158 0.35 -6.80 22.62
CA TYR A 158 0.78 -7.11 21.26
C TYR A 158 -0.43 -7.30 20.31
N PHE A 159 -1.47 -7.99 20.78
CA PHE A 159 -2.71 -8.19 20.02
C PHE A 159 -3.43 -6.86 19.76
N ASP A 160 -3.49 -5.98 20.74
CA ASP A 160 -4.05 -4.64 20.60
C ASP A 160 -3.25 -3.79 19.61
N LYS A 161 -1.92 -3.88 19.66
CA LYS A 161 -1.04 -3.23 18.67
C LYS A 161 -1.23 -3.81 17.28
N MET A 162 -1.36 -5.13 17.16
CA MET A 162 -1.65 -5.80 15.89
C MET A 162 -3.03 -5.44 15.37
N SER A 163 -4.03 -5.39 16.21
CA SER A 163 -5.39 -4.96 15.86
C SER A 163 -5.38 -3.53 15.35
N THR A 164 -4.69 -2.63 16.04
CA THR A 164 -4.51 -1.25 15.60
C THR A 164 -3.73 -1.15 14.29
N TYR A 165 -2.75 -2.02 14.06
CA TYR A 165 -1.96 -2.04 12.84
C TYR A 165 -2.75 -2.61 11.65
N LEU A 166 -3.51 -3.68 11.86
CA LEU A 166 -4.24 -4.38 10.79
C LEU A 166 -5.61 -3.74 10.49
N TYR A 167 -6.27 -3.21 11.50
CA TYR A 167 -7.65 -2.73 11.40
C TYR A 167 -7.80 -1.25 11.78
N GLY A 168 -6.78 -0.66 12.30
CA GLY A 168 -6.49 0.72 12.63
C GLY A 168 -7.40 1.70 12.87
#